data_7dd61358ee20871716a8a94694ab7f6d
#
_entry.id   7dd61358ee20871716a8a94694ab7f6d
#
_cell.length_a   1.000
_cell.length_b   1.000
_cell.length_c   1.000
_cell.angle_alpha   90.00
_cell.angle_beta   90.00
_cell.angle_gamma   90.00
#
_symmetry.space_group_name_H-M   'P 1'
#
loop_
_entity.id
_entity.type
_entity.pdbx_description
1 polymer ?
#
loop_
_entity_poly.entity_id
_entity_poly.type
_entity_poly.pdbx_seq_one_letter_code
_entity_poly.pdbx_strand_id
1 'polypeptide(L)'
;SHIGFTKWNEDGCRMPVLCEVYPVDGSRMNVSRSDEPALYDKVYGAPRVMTIDDFLYPGENNVRIEIANDGREILSYTITGNGMELPGWLKLSGTEGEVEDLAEVEISVDKSLLCEDCESRASLKISDGVTTVIVDIRAKGESKESVSDGCVFTAQKNTTIIRADHYYRLDNTQAELKVFADYGKYGAGLKVFPVTFKAGNYEEAPRVTYCFDVEKPAEY
;
A
#
# COMPACT_ATOMS: atom_id res chain seq x y z
N SER A 1 0.46 -8.61 28.43
CA SER A 1 1.41 -9.03 29.49
C SER A 1 2.81 -8.95 28.94
N HIS A 2 3.69 -8.22 29.60
CA HIS A 2 5.09 -8.14 29.19
C HIS A 2 5.79 -9.40 29.66
N ILE A 3 5.85 -10.37 28.78
CA ILE A 3 6.56 -11.61 29.06
C ILE A 3 8.05 -11.29 29.14
N GLY A 4 8.64 -11.41 30.31
CA GLY A 4 10.07 -11.29 30.53
C GLY A 4 10.59 -10.01 31.18
N PHE A 5 9.74 -8.99 31.40
CA PHE A 5 10.09 -7.79 32.16
C PHE A 5 9.26 -7.71 33.43
N THR A 6 9.89 -7.89 34.57
CA THR A 6 9.24 -7.67 35.86
C THR A 6 9.51 -6.26 36.37
N LYS A 7 10.75 -5.85 36.49
CA LYS A 7 11.15 -4.46 36.81
C LYS A 7 12.57 -4.19 36.26
N TRP A 8 12.87 -2.92 35.99
CA TRP A 8 14.16 -2.49 35.45
C TRP A 8 15.34 -2.69 36.38
N ASN A 9 15.13 -2.84 37.66
CA ASN A 9 16.13 -2.90 38.72
C ASN A 9 16.10 -4.19 39.52
N GLU A 10 15.50 -5.24 39.03
CA GLU A 10 15.56 -6.56 39.65
C GLU A 10 16.82 -7.31 39.26
N ASP A 11 17.52 -7.84 40.28
CA ASP A 11 18.61 -8.79 40.07
C ASP A 11 18.05 -10.04 39.35
N GLY A 12 18.41 -10.23 38.10
CA GLY A 12 17.90 -11.29 37.25
C GLY A 12 17.00 -10.83 36.11
N CYS A 13 16.90 -9.51 35.89
CA CYS A 13 16.34 -8.97 34.65
C CYS A 13 17.16 -9.51 33.47
N ARG A 14 16.63 -10.56 32.82
CA ARG A 14 17.28 -11.15 31.66
C ARG A 14 16.90 -10.33 30.43
N MET A 15 17.89 -9.85 29.72
CA MET A 15 17.69 -9.38 28.36
C MET A 15 16.99 -10.47 27.56
N PRO A 16 16.03 -10.10 26.69
CA PRO A 16 15.47 -11.06 25.75
C PRO A 16 16.60 -11.79 25.02
N VAL A 17 16.51 -13.09 24.92
CA VAL A 17 17.48 -13.84 24.12
C VAL A 17 17.37 -13.32 22.70
N LEU A 18 18.44 -12.74 22.18
CA LEU A 18 18.53 -12.40 20.77
C LEU A 18 18.60 -13.73 20.01
N CYS A 19 17.50 -14.09 19.37
CA CYS A 19 17.51 -15.20 18.45
C CYS A 19 18.25 -14.76 17.18
N GLU A 20 19.29 -15.48 16.83
CA GLU A 20 19.90 -15.31 15.51
C GLU A 20 18.92 -15.87 14.48
N VAL A 21 18.62 -15.04 13.48
CA VAL A 21 17.79 -15.43 12.34
C VAL A 21 18.73 -15.73 11.18
N TYR A 22 18.70 -16.96 10.72
CA TYR A 22 19.48 -17.38 9.57
C TYR A 22 18.58 -17.46 8.34
N PRO A 23 19.07 -17.03 7.14
CA PRO A 23 18.38 -17.28 5.90
C PRO A 23 18.13 -18.79 5.70
N VAL A 24 17.04 -19.15 5.07
CA VAL A 24 16.72 -20.53 4.72
C VAL A 24 17.74 -21.06 3.72
N ASP A 25 18.13 -22.33 3.79
CA ASP A 25 19.13 -22.88 2.87
C ASP A 25 18.64 -22.96 1.41
N GLY A 26 17.36 -23.06 1.15
CA GLY A 26 16.76 -22.93 -0.19
C GLY A 26 16.37 -21.50 -0.53
N SER A 27 15.54 -21.32 -1.53
CA SER A 27 14.86 -20.06 -1.80
C SER A 27 13.60 -19.89 -0.94
N ARG A 28 13.23 -18.67 -0.63
CA ARG A 28 11.99 -18.36 0.11
C ARG A 28 11.37 -17.08 -0.38
N MET A 29 10.20 -17.21 -0.99
CA MET A 29 9.47 -16.07 -1.54
C MET A 29 8.68 -15.31 -0.46
N ASN A 30 8.87 -14.01 -0.41
CA ASN A 30 8.02 -13.05 0.27
C ASN A 30 7.53 -12.02 -0.74
N VAL A 31 6.29 -11.60 -0.59
CA VAL A 31 5.68 -10.57 -1.45
C VAL A 31 5.14 -9.46 -0.56
N SER A 32 5.40 -8.22 -0.94
CA SER A 32 4.87 -7.03 -0.27
C SER A 32 4.53 -5.95 -1.29
N ARG A 33 3.80 -4.93 -0.86
CA ARG A 33 3.71 -3.68 -1.62
C ARG A 33 4.93 -2.83 -1.27
N SER A 34 5.44 -2.07 -2.22
CA SER A 34 6.57 -1.16 -1.96
C SER A 34 6.23 -0.03 -0.98
N ASP A 35 4.95 0.35 -0.89
CA ASP A 35 4.43 1.38 0.02
C ASP A 35 3.77 0.81 1.30
N GLU A 36 3.67 -0.51 1.41
CA GLU A 36 3.09 -1.21 2.55
C GLU A 36 3.94 -2.44 2.93
N PRO A 37 4.74 -2.37 3.98
CA PRO A 37 5.70 -3.42 4.33
C PRO A 37 5.04 -4.65 4.99
N ALA A 38 3.77 -4.92 4.71
CA ALA A 38 3.09 -6.13 5.17
C ALA A 38 3.53 -7.33 4.34
N LEU A 39 4.18 -8.29 4.98
CA LEU A 39 4.60 -9.52 4.33
C LEU A 39 3.42 -10.47 4.15
N TYR A 40 3.25 -10.93 2.93
CA TYR A 40 2.23 -11.92 2.55
C TYR A 40 2.89 -13.31 2.40
N ASP A 41 3.40 -13.85 3.49
CA ASP A 41 3.95 -15.19 3.59
C ASP A 41 3.09 -16.13 4.47
N LYS A 42 3.24 -17.43 4.44
CA LYS A 42 2.46 -18.39 5.24
C LYS A 42 2.77 -18.37 6.74
N VAL A 43 2.82 -17.24 7.42
CA VAL A 43 2.87 -17.25 8.88
C VAL A 43 1.50 -17.66 9.40
N TYR A 44 1.41 -18.71 10.17
CA TYR A 44 0.17 -19.24 10.76
C TYR A 44 -0.84 -19.93 9.83
N GLY A 45 -0.43 -20.36 8.65
CA GLY A 45 -1.26 -21.23 7.78
C GLY A 45 -2.45 -20.55 7.10
N ALA A 46 -2.61 -19.25 7.19
CA ALA A 46 -3.64 -18.54 6.48
C ALA A 46 -3.25 -18.37 4.99
N PRO A 47 -4.18 -18.55 4.06
CA PRO A 47 -3.94 -18.19 2.68
C PRO A 47 -3.70 -16.68 2.60
N ARG A 48 -2.70 -16.26 1.82
CA ARG A 48 -2.37 -14.89 1.73
C ARG A 48 -3.02 -14.26 0.54
N VAL A 49 -3.79 -13.29 0.86
CA VAL A 49 -4.48 -12.47 -0.13
C VAL A 49 -4.05 -11.03 0.11
N MET A 50 -3.29 -10.49 -0.82
CA MET A 50 -3.06 -9.05 -0.92
C MET A 50 -4.23 -8.44 -1.67
N THR A 51 -4.77 -7.34 -1.19
CA THR A 51 -5.84 -6.61 -1.88
C THR A 51 -5.32 -5.25 -2.34
N ILE A 52 -5.49 -4.96 -3.63
CA ILE A 52 -5.15 -3.67 -4.23
C ILE A 52 -6.45 -2.97 -4.62
N ASP A 53 -6.80 -1.95 -3.85
CA ASP A 53 -8.01 -1.15 -4.04
C ASP A 53 -7.70 0.26 -4.59
N ASP A 54 -6.44 0.58 -4.79
CA ASP A 54 -5.94 1.89 -5.25
C ASP A 54 -6.58 2.30 -6.57
N PHE A 55 -6.79 1.36 -7.46
CA PHE A 55 -7.37 1.63 -8.78
C PHE A 55 -8.87 1.95 -8.76
N LEU A 56 -9.51 1.90 -7.60
CA LEU A 56 -10.86 2.43 -7.40
C LEU A 56 -10.87 3.97 -7.34
N TYR A 57 -9.72 4.58 -7.06
CA TYR A 57 -9.59 6.03 -6.91
C TYR A 57 -9.13 6.69 -8.21
N PRO A 58 -9.62 7.90 -8.52
CA PRO A 58 -9.15 8.68 -9.66
C PRO A 58 -7.64 8.96 -9.57
N GLY A 59 -6.96 8.93 -10.71
CA GLY A 59 -5.52 9.21 -10.80
C GLY A 59 -4.60 8.07 -10.40
N GLU A 60 -5.07 7.07 -9.65
CA GLU A 60 -4.27 5.93 -9.25
C GLU A 60 -4.29 4.85 -10.34
N ASN A 61 -3.19 4.73 -11.08
CA ASN A 61 -3.09 3.82 -12.22
C ASN A 61 -1.98 2.78 -12.07
N ASN A 62 -1.07 2.95 -11.12
CA ASN A 62 0.10 2.09 -10.93
C ASN A 62 0.28 1.74 -9.45
N VAL A 63 0.60 0.47 -9.18
CA VAL A 63 1.04 -0.02 -7.88
C VAL A 63 2.27 -0.87 -8.09
N ARG A 64 3.27 -0.78 -7.21
CA ARG A 64 4.44 -1.64 -7.22
C ARG A 64 4.35 -2.67 -6.12
N ILE A 65 4.67 -3.89 -6.48
CA ILE A 65 4.89 -4.99 -5.55
C ILE A 65 6.35 -5.40 -5.58
N GLU A 66 6.83 -5.84 -4.45
CA GLU A 66 8.16 -6.35 -4.23
C GLU A 66 8.10 -7.86 -4.02
N ILE A 67 8.95 -8.59 -4.71
CA ILE A 67 9.15 -10.03 -4.55
C ILE A 67 10.54 -10.21 -4.00
N ALA A 68 10.63 -10.53 -2.72
CA ALA A 68 11.89 -10.71 -2.01
C ALA A 68 12.21 -12.19 -1.84
N ASN A 69 13.51 -12.49 -1.80
CA ASN A 69 14.03 -13.80 -1.51
C ASN A 69 14.75 -13.79 -0.16
N ASP A 70 14.16 -14.44 0.84
CA ASP A 70 14.75 -14.61 2.18
C ASP A 70 15.60 -15.88 2.30
N GLY A 71 15.89 -16.54 1.19
CA GLY A 71 16.71 -17.73 1.11
C GLY A 71 18.11 -17.45 0.57
N ARG A 72 18.89 -18.53 0.42
CA ARG A 72 20.27 -18.48 -0.10
C ARG A 72 20.40 -18.86 -1.55
N GLU A 73 19.41 -19.56 -2.10
CA GLU A 73 19.39 -19.98 -3.48
C GLU A 73 18.54 -18.98 -4.30
N ILE A 74 18.84 -18.88 -5.59
CA ILE A 74 18.07 -18.03 -6.49
C ILE A 74 16.60 -18.43 -6.49
N LEU A 75 15.72 -17.47 -6.29
CA LEU A 75 14.28 -17.65 -6.34
C LEU A 75 13.78 -17.44 -7.78
N SER A 76 13.09 -18.44 -8.33
CA SER A 76 12.34 -18.27 -9.57
C SER A 76 10.87 -18.09 -9.26
N TYR A 77 10.21 -17.10 -9.88
CA TYR A 77 8.79 -16.86 -9.67
C TYR A 77 8.02 -16.73 -10.98
N THR A 78 6.71 -16.95 -10.91
CA THR A 78 5.77 -16.71 -12.00
C THR A 78 4.53 -15.97 -11.49
N ILE A 79 3.97 -15.10 -12.34
CA ILE A 79 2.73 -14.39 -12.10
C ILE A 79 1.73 -14.79 -13.19
N THR A 80 0.60 -15.33 -12.78
CA THR A 80 -0.47 -15.76 -13.67
C THR A 80 -1.82 -15.25 -13.19
N GLY A 81 -2.85 -15.33 -14.02
CA GLY A 81 -4.20 -15.14 -13.55
C GLY A 81 -4.61 -16.29 -12.61
N ASN A 82 -5.30 -15.96 -11.54
CA ASN A 82 -5.80 -16.94 -10.57
C ASN A 82 -7.08 -17.63 -11.10
N GLY A 83 -6.91 -18.63 -11.95
CA GLY A 83 -8.01 -19.39 -12.54
C GLY A 83 -8.70 -18.73 -13.73
N MET A 84 -8.21 -17.61 -14.21
CA MET A 84 -8.71 -16.90 -15.40
C MET A 84 -7.57 -16.20 -16.13
N GLU A 85 -7.77 -15.85 -17.39
CA GLU A 85 -6.84 -15.02 -18.13
C GLU A 85 -6.80 -13.60 -17.56
N LEU A 86 -5.64 -12.96 -17.71
CA LEU A 86 -5.48 -11.56 -17.31
C LEU A 86 -6.35 -10.67 -18.22
N PRO A 87 -7.18 -9.82 -17.66
CA PRO A 87 -8.00 -8.93 -18.45
C PRO A 87 -7.16 -7.88 -19.16
N GLY A 88 -7.58 -7.45 -20.35
CA GLY A 88 -6.82 -6.52 -21.19
C GLY A 88 -6.58 -5.14 -20.57
N TRP A 89 -7.34 -4.75 -19.56
CA TRP A 89 -7.14 -3.51 -18.82
C TRP A 89 -6.04 -3.58 -17.75
N LEU A 90 -5.54 -4.79 -17.42
CA LEU A 90 -4.49 -5.01 -16.43
C LEU A 90 -3.18 -5.32 -17.13
N LYS A 91 -2.12 -4.60 -16.78
CA LYS A 91 -0.78 -4.78 -17.33
C LYS A 91 0.21 -5.01 -16.20
N LEU A 92 1.17 -5.89 -16.44
CA LEU A 92 2.28 -6.19 -15.54
C LEU A 92 3.59 -5.86 -16.24
N SER A 93 4.56 -5.30 -15.52
CA SER A 93 5.91 -5.05 -16.06
C SER A 93 6.68 -6.34 -16.31
N GLY A 94 6.34 -7.43 -15.66
CA GLY A 94 6.90 -8.76 -15.83
C GLY A 94 5.98 -9.82 -15.27
N THR A 95 6.02 -11.03 -15.84
CA THR A 95 5.20 -12.17 -15.42
C THR A 95 6.02 -13.34 -14.88
N GLU A 96 7.33 -13.28 -14.99
CA GLU A 96 8.27 -14.29 -14.48
C GLU A 96 9.63 -13.65 -14.26
N GLY A 97 10.46 -14.22 -13.41
CA GLY A 97 11.81 -13.76 -13.16
C GLY A 97 12.57 -14.62 -12.17
N GLU A 98 13.85 -14.29 -12.05
CA GLU A 98 14.78 -14.83 -11.07
C GLU A 98 15.22 -13.71 -10.13
N VAL A 99 15.33 -14.00 -8.84
CA VAL A 99 15.59 -13.03 -7.77
C VAL A 99 16.69 -13.57 -6.87
N GLU A 100 17.78 -12.81 -6.74
CA GLU A 100 18.77 -13.04 -5.70
C GLU A 100 18.27 -12.46 -4.36
N ASP A 101 17.96 -11.16 -4.34
CA ASP A 101 17.48 -10.45 -3.15
C ASP A 101 16.08 -9.90 -3.33
N LEU A 102 15.84 -9.03 -4.32
CA LEU A 102 14.59 -8.29 -4.52
C LEU A 102 14.31 -8.06 -6.01
N ALA A 103 13.08 -8.26 -6.42
CA ALA A 103 12.56 -7.81 -7.71
C ALA A 103 11.31 -6.94 -7.50
N GLU A 104 11.18 -5.90 -8.32
CA GLU A 104 9.97 -5.07 -8.36
C GLU A 104 9.14 -5.42 -9.58
N VAL A 105 7.83 -5.53 -9.39
CA VAL A 105 6.84 -5.69 -10.46
C VAL A 105 5.83 -4.57 -10.36
N GLU A 106 5.69 -3.79 -11.44
CA GLU A 106 4.67 -2.77 -11.56
C GLU A 106 3.38 -3.38 -12.11
N ILE A 107 2.29 -3.13 -11.41
CA ILE A 107 0.92 -3.45 -11.80
C ILE A 107 0.27 -2.15 -12.25
N SER A 108 -0.19 -2.09 -13.49
CA SER A 108 -0.84 -0.90 -14.04
C SER A 108 -2.20 -1.21 -14.63
N VAL A 109 -3.11 -0.23 -14.57
CA VAL A 109 -4.49 -0.35 -15.00
C VAL A 109 -4.80 0.70 -16.06
N ASP A 110 -5.33 0.24 -17.20
CA ASP A 110 -5.88 1.11 -18.22
C ASP A 110 -7.37 1.38 -17.93
N LYS A 111 -7.63 2.44 -17.19
CA LYS A 111 -8.97 2.82 -16.77
C LYS A 111 -9.89 3.18 -17.93
N SER A 112 -9.35 3.52 -19.10
CA SER A 112 -10.16 3.80 -20.30
C SER A 112 -10.91 2.59 -20.83
N LEU A 113 -10.47 1.38 -20.47
CA LEU A 113 -11.09 0.12 -20.83
C LEU A 113 -12.11 -0.36 -19.78
N LEU A 114 -12.30 0.39 -18.71
CA LEU A 114 -13.18 0.04 -17.60
C LEU A 114 -14.48 0.84 -17.66
N CYS A 115 -15.53 0.27 -17.09
CA CYS A 115 -16.80 0.95 -16.90
C CYS A 115 -16.69 1.98 -15.76
N GLU A 116 -17.23 3.17 -15.98
CA GLU A 116 -17.19 4.29 -15.04
C GLU A 116 -17.93 3.99 -13.72
N ASP A 117 -19.04 3.26 -13.79
CA ASP A 117 -19.90 2.97 -12.64
C ASP A 117 -19.80 1.54 -12.10
N CYS A 118 -18.97 0.71 -12.71
CA CYS A 118 -18.84 -0.70 -12.39
C CYS A 118 -17.46 -0.99 -11.77
N GLU A 119 -17.45 -1.76 -10.70
CA GLU A 119 -16.23 -2.33 -10.17
C GLU A 119 -15.80 -3.53 -11.01
N SER A 120 -14.61 -3.45 -11.57
CA SER A 120 -13.95 -4.56 -12.27
C SER A 120 -12.97 -5.25 -11.33
N ARG A 121 -12.84 -6.56 -11.46
CA ARG A 121 -11.99 -7.37 -10.59
C ARG A 121 -11.06 -8.24 -11.41
N ALA A 122 -9.85 -8.40 -10.90
CA ALA A 122 -8.89 -9.38 -11.36
C ALA A 122 -8.21 -10.03 -10.15
N SER A 123 -7.72 -11.24 -10.33
CA SER A 123 -6.97 -11.94 -9.29
C SER A 123 -5.71 -12.53 -9.91
N LEU A 124 -4.55 -12.21 -9.33
CA LEU A 124 -3.26 -12.72 -9.72
C LEU A 124 -2.82 -13.82 -8.77
N LYS A 125 -2.05 -14.74 -9.29
CA LYS A 125 -1.34 -15.76 -8.54
C LYS A 125 0.15 -15.58 -8.75
N ILE A 126 0.88 -15.26 -7.69
CA ILE A 126 2.34 -15.20 -7.67
C ILE A 126 2.84 -16.48 -7.00
N SER A 127 3.73 -17.21 -7.66
CA SER A 127 4.18 -18.50 -7.14
C SER A 127 5.64 -18.79 -7.50
N ASP A 128 6.37 -19.38 -6.54
CA ASP A 128 7.69 -20.00 -6.72
C ASP A 128 7.62 -21.52 -6.85
N GLY A 129 6.41 -22.09 -6.96
CA GLY A 129 6.16 -23.52 -6.99
C GLY A 129 5.94 -24.14 -5.60
N VAL A 130 6.39 -23.49 -4.53
CA VAL A 130 6.23 -23.92 -3.13
C VAL A 130 5.25 -23.02 -2.40
N THR A 131 5.46 -21.73 -2.52
CA THR A 131 4.62 -20.66 -1.92
C THR A 131 3.72 -20.06 -2.99
N THR A 132 2.55 -19.66 -2.58
CA THR A 132 1.60 -18.95 -3.45
C THR A 132 1.02 -17.76 -2.70
N VAL A 133 1.06 -16.61 -3.33
CA VAL A 133 0.41 -15.37 -2.88
C VAL A 133 -0.66 -14.99 -3.91
N ILE A 134 -1.85 -14.71 -3.44
CA ILE A 134 -2.95 -14.21 -4.27
C ILE A 134 -3.02 -12.70 -4.15
N VAL A 135 -3.15 -12.02 -5.28
CA VAL A 135 -3.30 -10.56 -5.33
C VAL A 135 -4.65 -10.27 -5.97
N ASP A 136 -5.61 -9.85 -5.17
CA ASP A 136 -6.93 -9.43 -5.62
C ASP A 136 -6.92 -7.94 -5.93
N ILE A 137 -7.32 -7.60 -7.15
CA ILE A 137 -7.28 -6.25 -7.69
C ILE A 137 -8.70 -5.80 -7.96
N ARG A 138 -9.07 -4.63 -7.47
CA ARG A 138 -10.32 -3.95 -7.77
C ARG A 138 -10.02 -2.64 -8.47
N ALA A 139 -10.71 -2.39 -9.57
CA ALA A 139 -10.52 -1.21 -10.39
C ALA A 139 -11.85 -0.65 -10.89
N LYS A 140 -11.89 0.66 -11.12
CA LYS A 140 -13.03 1.37 -11.67
C LYS A 140 -12.56 2.32 -12.77
N GLY A 141 -13.38 2.50 -13.81
CA GLY A 141 -13.12 3.50 -14.84
C GLY A 141 -13.23 4.92 -14.28
N GLU A 142 -12.58 5.86 -14.94
CA GLU A 142 -12.69 7.26 -14.58
C GLU A 142 -13.92 7.88 -15.25
N SER A 143 -14.75 8.57 -14.47
CA SER A 143 -15.83 9.36 -15.02
C SER A 143 -15.26 10.59 -15.72
N LYS A 144 -15.70 10.82 -16.95
CA LYS A 144 -15.29 11.99 -17.73
C LYS A 144 -15.79 13.32 -17.14
N GLU A 145 -16.78 13.27 -16.25
CA GLU A 145 -17.39 14.45 -15.64
C GLU A 145 -16.73 14.89 -14.33
N SER A 146 -15.90 14.05 -13.71
CA SER A 146 -15.32 14.32 -12.37
C SER A 146 -13.88 14.83 -12.36
N VAL A 147 -13.26 15.03 -13.52
CA VAL A 147 -11.88 15.53 -13.58
C VAL A 147 -11.86 17.05 -13.70
N SER A 148 -12.16 17.73 -12.62
CA SER A 148 -11.59 19.06 -12.39
C SER A 148 -10.14 18.87 -11.94
N ASP A 149 -9.21 19.66 -12.49
CA ASP A 149 -7.78 19.68 -12.20
C ASP A 149 -7.46 19.54 -10.69
N GLY A 150 -7.30 18.33 -10.19
CA GLY A 150 -6.93 18.07 -8.81
C GLY A 150 -7.39 16.70 -8.32
N CYS A 151 -6.67 16.15 -7.34
CA CYS A 151 -7.03 14.90 -6.69
C CYS A 151 -8.45 14.96 -6.12
N VAL A 152 -9.40 14.31 -6.76
CA VAL A 152 -10.77 14.21 -6.28
C VAL A 152 -11.02 12.79 -5.79
N PHE A 153 -11.37 12.67 -4.51
CA PHE A 153 -11.75 11.40 -3.91
C PHE A 153 -13.25 11.18 -4.06
N THR A 154 -13.64 10.00 -4.47
CA THR A 154 -15.06 9.64 -4.64
C THR A 154 -15.54 8.82 -3.44
N ALA A 155 -16.68 9.20 -2.89
CA ALA A 155 -17.31 8.44 -1.82
C ALA A 155 -17.78 7.07 -2.31
N GLN A 156 -17.47 6.03 -1.55
CA GLN A 156 -17.97 4.68 -1.78
C GLN A 156 -18.83 4.25 -0.58
N LYS A 157 -20.07 3.87 -0.84
CA LYS A 157 -21.00 3.43 0.23
C LYS A 157 -21.05 4.40 1.41
N ASN A 158 -21.17 5.70 1.14
CA ASN A 158 -21.17 6.78 2.13
C ASN A 158 -19.85 6.93 2.92
N THR A 159 -18.74 6.45 2.39
CA THR A 159 -17.42 6.59 3.01
C THR A 159 -16.42 7.11 1.99
N THR A 160 -15.68 8.15 2.34
CA THR A 160 -14.54 8.64 1.55
C THR A 160 -13.28 8.39 2.35
N ILE A 161 -12.32 7.67 1.75
CA ILE A 161 -11.00 7.43 2.34
C ILE A 161 -10.02 8.32 1.61
N ILE A 162 -9.35 9.20 2.36
CA ILE A 162 -8.38 10.15 1.82
C ILE A 162 -7.04 9.89 2.46
N ARG A 163 -6.02 9.62 1.64
CA ARG A 163 -4.64 9.53 2.12
C ARG A 163 -4.11 10.92 2.42
N ALA A 164 -3.38 11.06 3.51
CA ALA A 164 -2.87 12.36 3.96
C ALA A 164 -1.96 13.06 2.95
N ASP A 165 -1.21 12.29 2.17
CA ASP A 165 -0.27 12.76 1.15
C ASP A 165 -0.93 13.10 -0.19
N HIS A 166 -2.20 12.73 -0.41
CA HIS A 166 -2.96 13.00 -1.64
C HIS A 166 -3.83 14.26 -1.50
N TYR A 167 -3.21 15.36 -1.20
CA TYR A 167 -3.89 16.64 -1.04
C TYR A 167 -4.02 17.40 -2.37
N TYR A 168 -5.10 18.17 -2.51
CA TYR A 168 -5.30 19.08 -3.62
C TYR A 168 -4.36 20.29 -3.54
N ARG A 169 -4.26 20.89 -2.33
CA ARG A 169 -3.43 22.07 -2.09
C ARG A 169 -2.85 22.05 -0.67
N LEU A 170 -1.61 22.53 -0.60
CA LEU A 170 -0.88 22.71 0.65
C LEU A 170 -0.50 24.18 0.77
N ASP A 171 -1.00 24.85 1.80
CA ASP A 171 -0.72 26.24 2.09
C ASP A 171 0.19 26.30 3.34
N ASN A 172 1.47 26.59 3.13
CA ASN A 172 2.42 26.84 4.19
C ASN A 172 2.31 28.30 4.66
N THR A 173 2.53 28.53 5.94
CA THR A 173 2.53 29.85 6.58
C THR A 173 3.88 30.16 7.21
N GLN A 174 3.92 30.49 8.50
CA GLN A 174 5.18 30.56 9.28
C GLN A 174 5.75 29.16 9.58
N ALA A 175 4.95 28.15 9.44
CA ALA A 175 5.34 26.75 9.52
C ALA A 175 5.13 26.07 8.18
N GLU A 176 5.87 24.99 7.97
CA GLU A 176 5.85 24.20 6.76
C GLU A 176 5.30 22.80 7.06
N LEU A 177 4.36 22.32 6.25
CA LEU A 177 3.96 20.92 6.23
C LEU A 177 4.87 20.15 5.29
N LYS A 178 5.47 19.07 5.79
CA LYS A 178 6.31 18.15 5.02
C LYS A 178 5.68 16.79 4.93
N VAL A 179 5.81 16.20 3.75
CA VAL A 179 5.45 14.80 3.49
C VAL A 179 6.60 13.91 3.95
N PHE A 180 6.30 12.90 4.74
CA PHE A 180 7.22 11.87 5.17
C PHE A 180 6.79 10.56 4.54
N ALA A 181 7.59 10.06 3.62
CA ALA A 181 7.44 8.71 3.08
C ALA A 181 7.64 7.67 4.21
N ASP A 182 7.00 6.54 4.08
CA ASP A 182 7.09 5.40 4.99
C ASP A 182 6.76 5.74 6.46
N TYR A 183 5.92 6.74 6.67
CA TYR A 183 5.50 7.18 8.00
C TYR A 183 4.04 6.81 8.27
N GLY A 184 3.86 5.84 9.14
CA GLY A 184 2.55 5.32 9.51
C GLY A 184 2.36 3.87 9.07
N LYS A 185 1.11 3.44 9.00
CA LYS A 185 0.77 2.07 8.60
C LYS A 185 0.77 1.91 7.08
N TYR A 186 0.44 2.97 6.35
CA TYR A 186 0.32 3.00 4.89
C TYR A 186 0.84 4.31 4.34
N GLY A 187 1.62 4.25 3.25
CA GLY A 187 2.06 5.40 2.47
C GLY A 187 2.85 6.44 3.26
N ALA A 188 2.49 7.70 3.11
CA ALA A 188 3.18 8.83 3.71
C ALA A 188 2.31 9.56 4.73
N GLY A 189 2.96 10.23 5.67
CA GLY A 189 2.33 11.11 6.65
C GLY A 189 2.66 12.57 6.42
N LEU A 190 1.87 13.47 7.00
CA LEU A 190 2.15 14.91 7.03
C LEU A 190 2.60 15.35 8.41
N LYS A 191 3.62 16.21 8.47
CA LYS A 191 4.13 16.77 9.72
C LYS A 191 4.48 18.24 9.59
N VAL A 192 4.12 18.99 10.62
CA VAL A 192 4.42 20.44 10.71
C VAL A 192 5.86 20.66 11.19
N PHE A 193 6.56 21.60 10.56
CA PHE A 193 7.88 22.07 10.94
C PHE A 193 7.94 23.60 11.08
N PRO A 194 8.70 24.09 12.06
CA PRO A 194 9.40 23.33 13.11
C PRO A 194 8.42 22.61 14.03
N VAL A 195 8.81 21.45 14.56
CA VAL A 195 7.91 20.62 15.42
C VAL A 195 7.48 21.32 16.72
N THR A 196 8.16 22.40 17.08
CA THR A 196 7.82 23.26 18.22
C THR A 196 6.86 24.39 17.87
N PHE A 197 6.45 24.50 16.60
CA PHE A 197 5.53 25.54 16.16
C PHE A 197 4.19 25.44 16.89
N LYS A 198 3.72 26.61 17.33
CA LYS A 198 2.38 26.74 17.93
C LYS A 198 1.69 27.92 17.24
N ALA A 199 0.59 27.64 16.56
CA ALA A 199 -0.24 28.68 15.99
C ALA A 199 -0.97 29.44 17.10
N GLY A 200 -0.95 30.75 17.05
CA GLY A 200 -1.74 31.63 17.94
C GLY A 200 -3.22 31.68 17.52
N ASN A 201 -3.47 31.48 16.25
CA ASN A 201 -4.82 31.44 15.67
C ASN A 201 -4.86 30.53 14.43
N TYR A 202 -6.05 30.35 13.86
CA TYR A 202 -6.28 29.47 12.71
C TYR A 202 -5.53 29.96 11.44
N GLU A 203 -5.35 31.26 11.26
CA GLU A 203 -4.73 31.83 10.06
C GLU A 203 -3.23 31.62 10.02
N GLU A 204 -2.60 31.45 11.16
CA GLU A 204 -1.17 31.17 11.29
C GLU A 204 -0.82 29.71 11.04
N ALA A 205 -1.79 28.81 11.12
CA ALA A 205 -1.55 27.40 10.93
C ALA A 205 -1.41 27.04 9.44
N PRO A 206 -0.45 26.17 9.06
CA PRO A 206 -0.40 25.65 7.72
C PRO A 206 -1.64 24.77 7.44
N ARG A 207 -2.12 24.78 6.19
CA ARG A 207 -3.38 24.15 5.81
C ARG A 207 -3.19 23.14 4.70
N VAL A 208 -4.00 22.11 4.75
CA VAL A 208 -4.12 21.09 3.69
C VAL A 208 -5.57 21.09 3.21
N THR A 209 -5.73 21.16 1.91
CA THR A 209 -7.05 21.11 1.27
C THR A 209 -7.18 19.78 0.53
N TYR A 210 -8.25 19.07 0.79
CA TYR A 210 -8.64 17.86 0.07
C TYR A 210 -9.93 18.14 -0.69
N CYS A 211 -10.04 17.59 -1.90
CA CYS A 211 -11.25 17.64 -2.71
C CYS A 211 -11.87 16.25 -2.76
N PHE A 212 -13.18 16.16 -2.55
CA PHE A 212 -13.89 14.89 -2.64
C PHE A 212 -15.31 15.14 -3.21
N ASP A 213 -15.78 14.15 -3.96
CA ASP A 213 -17.13 14.14 -4.51
C ASP A 213 -18.06 13.31 -3.63
N VAL A 214 -19.29 13.77 -3.49
CA VAL A 214 -20.36 13.08 -2.78
C VAL A 214 -21.46 12.67 -3.76
N GLU A 215 -21.92 11.43 -3.69
CA GLU A 215 -22.96 10.92 -4.59
C GLU A 215 -24.31 11.65 -4.42
N LYS A 216 -24.60 12.10 -3.21
CA LYS A 216 -25.84 12.82 -2.89
C LYS A 216 -25.59 13.91 -1.87
N PRO A 217 -26.24 15.10 -2.02
CA PRO A 217 -26.19 16.10 -0.95
C PRO A 217 -26.79 15.53 0.34
N ALA A 218 -26.03 15.57 1.43
CA ALA A 218 -26.43 15.12 2.76
C ALA A 218 -25.66 15.89 3.85
N GLU A 219 -26.06 15.78 5.11
CA GLU A 219 -25.18 16.14 6.23
C GLU A 219 -24.16 15.03 6.46
N TYR A 220 -22.87 15.39 6.54
CA TYR A 220 -21.74 14.51 6.72
C TYR A 220 -21.02 14.79 8.03
#